data_2dcb3ee827d6780cc1f6aa72c4c5f1f1
#
_entry.id   2dcb3ee827d6780cc1f6aa72c4c5f1f1
#
_cell.length_a   1.000
_cell.length_b   1.000
_cell.length_c   1.000
_cell.angle_alpha   90.00
_cell.angle_beta   90.00
_cell.angle_gamma   90.00
#
_symmetry.space_group_name_H-M   'P 1'
#
loop_
_entity.id
_entity.type
_entity.pdbx_description
1 polymer ?
#
loop_
_entity_poly.entity_id
_entity_poly.type
_entity_poly.pdbx_seq_one_letter_code
_entity_poly.pdbx_strand_id
1 'polypeptide(L)'
;MRPTLDLRCYLVTGSGTPEHIIGVARRAVDGGCGIVQVRSKPIDALDLYELTAAIAREVGDRATVLVDDRVDVALALRRQGLPVHGVHVGQTDLPVPAVRELLGPDAVVGLTTGTRELVEAANEYGDLIDYVGAGPYRPTPTKDSGRAPLGVEGYREIVAVSQVPVVAIGDVRAGDAADLAATGVAGLAVVRGLMEAADPQEYAARLIAGFEEGQK
;
A
#
# COMPACT_ATOMS: atom_id res chain seq x y z
N MET A 1 18.75 7.62 0.46
CA MET A 1 17.64 8.61 0.34
C MET A 1 16.37 7.85 0.02
N ARG A 2 15.25 8.12 0.73
CA ARG A 2 13.96 7.47 0.46
C ARG A 2 13.48 7.82 -0.96
N PRO A 3 12.84 6.88 -1.68
CA PRO A 3 12.26 7.19 -2.99
C PRO A 3 11.10 8.16 -2.85
N THR A 4 10.85 8.97 -3.86
CA THR A 4 9.58 9.71 -3.99
C THR A 4 8.47 8.71 -4.26
N LEU A 5 7.41 8.74 -3.44
CA LEU A 5 6.32 7.78 -3.54
C LEU A 5 5.25 8.29 -4.52
N ASP A 6 4.96 7.51 -5.55
CA ASP A 6 3.74 7.67 -6.33
C ASP A 6 2.63 6.80 -5.73
N LEU A 7 1.78 7.42 -4.94
CA LEU A 7 0.69 6.76 -4.20
C LEU A 7 -0.62 6.67 -4.99
N ARG A 8 -0.75 7.31 -6.15
CA ARG A 8 -2.01 7.43 -6.91
C ARG A 8 -2.64 6.06 -7.21
N CYS A 9 -1.82 5.08 -7.55
CA CYS A 9 -2.23 3.69 -7.69
C CYS A 9 -1.28 2.80 -6.90
N TYR A 10 -1.82 2.05 -5.95
CA TYR A 10 -1.09 1.24 -5.02
C TYR A 10 -1.69 -0.18 -5.01
N LEU A 11 -1.01 -1.15 -5.60
CA LEU A 11 -1.40 -2.55 -5.55
C LEU A 11 -1.04 -3.16 -4.19
N VAL A 12 -2.03 -3.69 -3.49
CA VAL A 12 -1.80 -4.68 -2.41
C VAL A 12 -2.14 -6.05 -2.99
N THR A 13 -1.17 -6.95 -3.05
CA THR A 13 -1.41 -8.27 -3.63
C THR A 13 -2.37 -9.10 -2.76
N GLY A 14 -3.04 -10.06 -3.36
CA GLY A 14 -3.95 -10.99 -2.71
C GLY A 14 -3.39 -12.41 -2.73
N SER A 15 -4.25 -13.38 -2.41
CA SER A 15 -3.95 -14.80 -2.57
C SER A 15 -4.02 -15.22 -4.04
N GLY A 16 -3.24 -16.22 -4.42
CA GLY A 16 -3.18 -16.76 -5.77
C GLY A 16 -1.90 -17.57 -5.99
N THR A 17 -1.70 -18.11 -7.18
CA THR A 17 -0.40 -18.70 -7.51
C THR A 17 0.66 -17.61 -7.66
N PRO A 18 1.94 -17.91 -7.38
CA PRO A 18 3.02 -16.94 -7.54
C PRO A 18 3.05 -16.32 -8.95
N GLU A 19 2.86 -17.11 -9.99
CA GLU A 19 2.87 -16.66 -11.39
C GLU A 19 1.75 -15.65 -11.65
N HIS A 20 0.55 -15.89 -11.12
CA HIS A 20 -0.57 -14.96 -11.24
C HIS A 20 -0.26 -13.63 -10.54
N ILE A 21 0.20 -13.68 -9.28
CA ILE A 21 0.51 -12.49 -8.49
C ILE A 21 1.61 -11.65 -9.15
N ILE A 22 2.69 -12.29 -9.62
CA ILE A 22 3.79 -11.62 -10.33
C ILE A 22 3.28 -11.00 -11.64
N GLY A 23 2.46 -11.75 -12.40
CA GLY A 23 1.85 -11.27 -13.64
C GLY A 23 0.97 -10.04 -13.44
N VAL A 24 0.13 -10.03 -12.38
CA VAL A 24 -0.69 -8.87 -12.01
C VAL A 24 0.19 -7.69 -11.61
N ALA A 25 1.21 -7.90 -10.76
CA ALA A 25 2.10 -6.84 -10.31
C ALA A 25 2.81 -6.17 -11.50
N ARG A 26 3.37 -6.96 -12.43
CA ARG A 26 3.99 -6.44 -13.65
C ARG A 26 3.02 -5.60 -14.47
N ARG A 27 1.84 -6.14 -14.79
CA ARG A 27 0.85 -5.46 -15.61
C ARG A 27 0.30 -4.19 -14.95
N ALA A 28 0.08 -4.22 -13.62
CA ALA A 28 -0.33 -3.03 -12.89
C ALA A 28 0.75 -1.91 -12.98
N VAL A 29 2.03 -2.27 -12.84
CA VAL A 29 3.15 -1.33 -12.98
C VAL A 29 3.28 -0.83 -14.43
N ASP A 30 3.07 -1.68 -15.43
CA ASP A 30 3.00 -1.26 -16.84
C ASP A 30 1.86 -0.23 -17.09
N GLY A 31 0.81 -0.26 -16.27
CA GLY A 31 -0.29 0.72 -16.25
C GLY A 31 -0.06 1.95 -15.37
N GLY A 32 1.13 2.09 -14.78
CA GLY A 32 1.52 3.26 -13.97
C GLY A 32 1.34 3.07 -12.46
N CYS A 33 1.04 1.85 -11.97
CA CYS A 33 1.00 1.59 -10.53
C CYS A 33 2.38 1.87 -9.89
N GLY A 34 2.43 2.82 -8.94
CA GLY A 34 3.68 3.29 -8.34
C GLY A 34 4.15 2.47 -7.15
N ILE A 35 3.24 1.72 -6.49
CA ILE A 35 3.58 0.91 -5.32
C ILE A 35 3.00 -0.50 -5.44
N VAL A 36 3.80 -1.49 -5.09
CA VAL A 36 3.37 -2.89 -4.94
C VAL A 36 3.70 -3.36 -3.53
N GLN A 37 2.67 -3.57 -2.70
CA GLN A 37 2.79 -4.22 -1.40
C GLN A 37 2.55 -5.71 -1.57
N VAL A 38 3.55 -6.51 -1.24
CA VAL A 38 3.46 -7.98 -1.31
C VAL A 38 2.77 -8.49 -0.04
N ARG A 39 1.52 -8.93 -0.21
CA ARG A 39 0.65 -9.49 0.81
C ARG A 39 -0.07 -10.70 0.26
N SER A 40 0.17 -11.88 0.83
CA SER A 40 -0.50 -13.13 0.46
C SER A 40 -0.74 -13.94 1.73
N LYS A 41 -1.87 -13.76 2.37
CA LYS A 41 -2.19 -14.40 3.66
C LYS A 41 -3.28 -15.45 3.51
N PRO A 42 -3.10 -16.65 4.14
CA PRO A 42 -1.91 -17.09 4.90
C PRO A 42 -0.75 -17.46 3.95
N ILE A 43 0.50 -17.18 4.38
CA ILE A 43 1.71 -17.54 3.63
C ILE A 43 2.87 -17.78 4.62
N ASP A 44 3.71 -18.78 4.37
CA ASP A 44 4.91 -19.02 5.15
C ASP A 44 6.02 -18.01 4.81
N ALA A 45 6.99 -17.87 5.72
CA ALA A 45 8.07 -16.90 5.57
C ALA A 45 8.91 -17.14 4.31
N LEU A 46 9.20 -18.39 3.99
CA LEU A 46 9.98 -18.76 2.81
C LEU A 46 9.23 -18.40 1.52
N ASP A 47 7.96 -18.76 1.43
CA ASP A 47 7.16 -18.48 0.24
C ASP A 47 6.96 -16.97 0.04
N LEU A 48 6.75 -16.21 1.13
CA LEU A 48 6.68 -14.74 1.05
C LEU A 48 8.01 -14.14 0.61
N TYR A 49 9.13 -14.67 1.10
CA TYR A 49 10.47 -14.23 0.70
C TYR A 49 10.69 -14.48 -0.80
N GLU A 50 10.40 -15.68 -1.31
CA GLU A 50 10.57 -16.03 -2.71
C GLU A 50 9.64 -15.21 -3.63
N LEU A 51 8.37 -15.06 -3.26
CA LEU A 51 7.40 -14.23 -3.98
C LEU A 51 7.85 -12.76 -4.03
N THR A 52 8.27 -12.21 -2.88
CA THR A 52 8.75 -10.82 -2.83
C THR A 52 10.00 -10.63 -3.66
N ALA A 53 10.95 -11.57 -3.62
CA ALA A 53 12.17 -11.53 -4.42
C ALA A 53 11.86 -11.55 -5.92
N ALA A 54 10.89 -12.37 -6.34
CA ALA A 54 10.47 -12.43 -7.74
C ALA A 54 9.80 -11.13 -8.20
N ILE A 55 8.88 -10.58 -7.41
CA ILE A 55 8.22 -9.29 -7.70
C ILE A 55 9.27 -8.16 -7.74
N ALA A 56 10.18 -8.11 -6.76
CA ALA A 56 11.21 -7.08 -6.72
C ALA A 56 12.12 -7.09 -7.96
N ARG A 57 12.51 -8.27 -8.46
CA ARG A 57 13.27 -8.38 -9.71
C ARG A 57 12.51 -7.93 -10.95
N GLU A 58 11.19 -8.15 -10.95
CA GLU A 58 10.33 -7.85 -12.09
C GLU A 58 9.99 -6.35 -12.20
N VAL A 59 9.73 -5.68 -11.06
CA VAL A 59 9.18 -4.32 -11.07
C VAL A 59 9.91 -3.32 -10.16
N GLY A 60 10.88 -3.76 -9.36
CA GLY A 60 11.46 -2.91 -8.31
C GLY A 60 12.32 -1.73 -8.79
N ASP A 61 12.65 -1.68 -10.07
CA ASP A 61 13.31 -0.53 -10.73
C ASP A 61 12.30 0.54 -11.20
N ARG A 62 10.99 0.18 -11.27
CA ARG A 62 9.91 1.02 -11.81
C ARG A 62 8.84 1.37 -10.78
N ALA A 63 8.76 0.58 -9.71
CA ALA A 63 7.78 0.77 -8.65
C ALA A 63 8.40 0.53 -7.26
N THR A 64 7.82 1.14 -6.24
CA THR A 64 8.20 0.90 -4.85
C THR A 64 7.64 -0.44 -4.38
N VAL A 65 8.52 -1.41 -4.08
CA VAL A 65 8.12 -2.73 -3.55
C VAL A 65 8.20 -2.72 -2.03
N LEU A 66 7.08 -3.03 -1.38
CA LEU A 66 6.93 -3.12 0.08
C LEU A 66 6.50 -4.53 0.49
N VAL A 67 6.88 -4.92 1.70
CA VAL A 67 6.41 -6.19 2.32
C VAL A 67 5.35 -5.87 3.38
N ASP A 68 4.25 -6.63 3.39
CA ASP A 68 3.21 -6.53 4.40
C ASP A 68 3.68 -7.22 5.70
N ASP A 69 3.68 -6.48 6.82
CA ASP A 69 3.97 -6.89 8.21
C ASP A 69 5.36 -7.51 8.48
N ARG A 70 5.96 -8.24 7.53
CA ARG A 70 7.15 -9.06 7.73
C ARG A 70 8.45 -8.26 7.51
N VAL A 71 8.86 -7.53 8.55
CA VAL A 71 10.09 -6.72 8.58
C VAL A 71 11.35 -7.57 8.38
N ASP A 72 11.37 -8.79 8.90
CA ASP A 72 12.46 -9.76 8.73
C ASP A 72 12.68 -10.15 7.26
N VAL A 73 11.61 -10.40 6.52
CA VAL A 73 11.66 -10.70 5.08
C VAL A 73 12.18 -9.50 4.29
N ALA A 74 11.64 -8.31 4.56
CA ALA A 74 12.11 -7.09 3.92
C ALA A 74 13.59 -6.83 4.18
N LEU A 75 14.04 -6.97 5.44
CA LEU A 75 15.43 -6.79 5.83
C LEU A 75 16.37 -7.77 5.11
N ALA A 76 15.99 -9.06 5.07
CA ALA A 76 16.79 -10.10 4.42
C ALA A 76 16.99 -9.80 2.93
N LEU A 77 15.92 -9.42 2.21
CA LEU A 77 15.98 -9.11 0.78
C LEU A 77 16.77 -7.82 0.50
N ARG A 78 16.57 -6.77 1.31
CA ARG A 78 17.33 -5.52 1.20
C ARG A 78 18.83 -5.74 1.39
N ARG A 79 19.22 -6.57 2.37
CA ARG A 79 20.63 -6.92 2.60
C ARG A 79 21.28 -7.70 1.48
N GLN A 80 20.50 -8.36 0.65
CA GLN A 80 20.96 -9.03 -0.57
C GLN A 80 21.00 -8.10 -1.78
N GLY A 81 20.66 -6.82 -1.61
CA GLY A 81 20.66 -5.83 -2.70
C GLY A 81 19.47 -5.91 -3.64
N LEU A 82 18.40 -6.66 -3.26
CA LEU A 82 17.17 -6.64 -4.06
C LEU A 82 16.43 -5.31 -3.85
N PRO A 83 15.74 -4.80 -4.88
CA PRO A 83 14.99 -3.54 -4.81
C PRO A 83 13.67 -3.72 -4.04
N VAL A 84 13.79 -4.05 -2.75
CA VAL A 84 12.73 -4.01 -1.74
C VAL A 84 12.90 -2.73 -0.95
N HIS A 85 11.91 -1.85 -1.00
CA HIS A 85 12.05 -0.48 -0.52
C HIS A 85 11.67 -0.31 0.95
N GLY A 86 10.87 -1.23 1.51
CA GLY A 86 10.45 -1.15 2.90
C GLY A 86 9.29 -2.06 3.25
N VAL A 87 8.46 -1.60 4.17
CA VAL A 87 7.34 -2.36 4.73
C VAL A 87 6.09 -1.51 4.92
N HIS A 88 4.95 -2.18 5.01
CA HIS A 88 3.73 -1.63 5.58
C HIS A 88 3.36 -2.47 6.80
N VAL A 89 3.17 -1.84 7.96
CA VAL A 89 2.88 -2.51 9.23
C VAL A 89 1.53 -2.08 9.80
N GLY A 90 0.90 -2.97 10.56
CA GLY A 90 -0.33 -2.70 11.29
C GLY A 90 -0.08 -2.32 12.75
N GLN A 91 -1.17 -2.11 13.49
CA GLN A 91 -1.14 -1.68 14.90
C GLN A 91 -0.68 -2.78 15.88
N THR A 92 -0.67 -4.04 15.44
CA THR A 92 -0.27 -5.20 16.26
C THR A 92 1.04 -5.84 15.81
N ASP A 93 1.69 -5.23 14.81
CA ASP A 93 2.99 -5.66 14.30
C ASP A 93 4.14 -5.01 15.09
N LEU A 94 5.37 -5.11 14.59
CA LEU A 94 6.51 -4.44 15.21
C LEU A 94 6.27 -2.92 15.28
N PRO A 95 6.55 -2.28 16.44
CA PRO A 95 6.37 -0.85 16.58
C PRO A 95 7.26 -0.06 15.62
N VAL A 96 6.74 1.04 15.10
CA VAL A 96 7.39 1.89 14.08
C VAL A 96 8.85 2.25 14.40
N PRO A 97 9.23 2.64 15.65
CA PRO A 97 10.62 2.93 15.96
C PRO A 97 11.55 1.73 15.75
N ALA A 98 11.12 0.52 16.13
CA ALA A 98 11.90 -0.70 15.92
C ALA A 98 12.01 -1.07 14.43
N VAL A 99 10.93 -0.88 13.65
CA VAL A 99 10.95 -1.06 12.18
C VAL A 99 11.99 -0.11 11.56
N ARG A 100 11.99 1.15 11.94
CA ARG A 100 12.93 2.16 11.43
C ARG A 100 14.37 1.84 11.82
N GLU A 101 14.60 1.39 13.04
CA GLU A 101 15.94 0.98 13.50
C GLU A 101 16.47 -0.21 12.67
N LEU A 102 15.63 -1.22 12.41
CA LEU A 102 16.01 -2.42 11.67
C LEU A 102 16.27 -2.14 10.19
N LEU A 103 15.42 -1.36 9.54
CA LEU A 103 15.47 -1.16 8.09
C LEU A 103 16.34 0.03 7.67
N GLY A 104 16.65 0.94 8.60
CA GLY A 104 17.44 2.14 8.34
C GLY A 104 16.63 3.34 7.83
N PRO A 105 17.27 4.51 7.68
CA PRO A 105 16.60 5.78 7.40
C PRO A 105 16.07 5.91 5.97
N ASP A 106 16.55 5.11 5.04
CA ASP A 106 16.18 5.13 3.62
C ASP A 106 15.04 4.15 3.26
N ALA A 107 14.59 3.34 4.22
CA ALA A 107 13.45 2.47 4.01
C ALA A 107 12.13 3.25 4.00
N VAL A 108 11.17 2.78 3.23
CA VAL A 108 9.78 3.24 3.27
C VAL A 108 9.04 2.50 4.38
N VAL A 109 8.33 3.23 5.22
CA VAL A 109 7.51 2.66 6.29
C VAL A 109 6.09 3.23 6.21
N GLY A 110 5.14 2.38 5.84
CA GLY A 110 3.72 2.68 5.92
C GLY A 110 3.10 2.15 7.20
N LEU A 111 2.08 2.83 7.72
CA LEU A 111 1.36 2.42 8.92
C LEU A 111 -0.15 2.32 8.67
N THR A 112 -0.76 1.18 9.04
CA THR A 112 -2.22 1.03 9.01
C THR A 112 -2.87 1.90 10.10
N THR A 113 -3.87 2.68 9.69
CA THR A 113 -4.75 3.44 10.59
C THR A 113 -6.22 3.14 10.25
N GLY A 114 -7.14 4.07 10.40
CA GLY A 114 -8.53 3.92 9.97
C GLY A 114 -9.53 4.53 10.93
N THR A 115 -9.04 5.20 11.97
CA THR A 115 -9.81 6.14 12.80
C THR A 115 -9.01 7.43 12.97
N ARG A 116 -9.69 8.50 13.34
CA ARG A 116 -9.07 9.78 13.63
C ARG A 116 -8.00 9.67 14.72
N GLU A 117 -8.30 8.97 15.79
CA GLU A 117 -7.39 8.80 16.94
C GLU A 117 -6.10 8.07 16.52
N LEU A 118 -6.21 7.06 15.65
CA LEU A 118 -5.04 6.34 15.13
C LEU A 118 -4.18 7.20 14.20
N VAL A 119 -4.79 8.12 13.46
CA VAL A 119 -4.04 9.06 12.61
C VAL A 119 -3.37 10.12 13.46
N GLU A 120 -4.06 10.68 14.45
CA GLU A 120 -3.46 11.63 15.41
C GLU A 120 -2.29 11.01 16.17
N ALA A 121 -2.41 9.76 16.63
CA ALA A 121 -1.30 9.01 17.24
C ALA A 121 -0.16 8.73 16.24
N ALA A 122 -0.47 8.46 14.97
CA ALA A 122 0.55 8.26 13.94
C ALA A 122 1.38 9.52 13.66
N ASN A 123 0.81 10.72 13.84
CA ASN A 123 1.53 11.98 13.68
C ASN A 123 2.72 12.12 14.66
N GLU A 124 2.65 11.45 15.82
CA GLU A 124 3.74 11.46 16.81
C GLU A 124 5.00 10.76 16.31
N TYR A 125 4.90 9.90 15.30
CA TYR A 125 6.05 9.23 14.69
C TYR A 125 6.86 10.15 13.78
N GLY A 126 6.29 11.25 13.28
CA GLY A 126 6.98 12.21 12.42
C GLY A 126 7.67 11.53 11.23
N ASP A 127 8.97 11.78 11.07
CA ASP A 127 9.78 11.24 9.97
C ASP A 127 10.03 9.72 10.02
N LEU A 128 9.54 9.02 11.04
CA LEU A 128 9.71 7.56 11.12
C LEU A 128 8.76 6.81 10.17
N ILE A 129 7.64 7.44 9.74
CA ILE A 129 6.72 6.89 8.74
C ILE A 129 6.66 7.77 7.50
N ASP A 130 6.27 7.21 6.38
CA ASP A 130 6.20 7.89 5.08
C ASP A 130 4.76 8.14 4.64
N TYR A 131 3.82 7.33 5.09
CA TYR A 131 2.38 7.47 4.82
C TYR A 131 1.56 6.62 5.80
N VAL A 132 0.26 6.90 5.86
CA VAL A 132 -0.71 6.06 6.56
C VAL A 132 -1.71 5.45 5.58
N GLY A 133 -2.04 4.18 5.78
CA GLY A 133 -3.14 3.51 5.08
C GLY A 133 -4.39 3.56 5.94
N ALA A 134 -5.43 4.26 5.48
CA ALA A 134 -6.68 4.44 6.22
C ALA A 134 -7.83 3.69 5.57
N GLY A 135 -8.59 2.93 6.37
CA GLY A 135 -9.73 2.16 5.89
C GLY A 135 -10.43 1.35 6.99
N PRO A 136 -11.52 0.68 6.61
CA PRO A 136 -11.98 0.45 5.24
C PRO A 136 -12.80 1.62 4.66
N TYR A 137 -12.72 1.82 3.35
CA TYR A 137 -13.57 2.77 2.63
C TYR A 137 -15.04 2.33 2.67
N ARG A 138 -15.28 1.05 2.36
CA ARG A 138 -16.59 0.38 2.49
C ARG A 138 -16.40 -1.03 3.07
N PRO A 139 -17.48 -1.72 3.50
CA PRO A 139 -17.36 -3.09 4.02
C PRO A 139 -16.61 -3.99 3.04
N THR A 140 -15.64 -4.75 3.54
CA THR A 140 -14.79 -5.62 2.71
C THR A 140 -14.57 -6.98 3.36
N PRO A 141 -14.65 -8.08 2.59
CA PRO A 141 -14.32 -9.41 3.11
C PRO A 141 -12.83 -9.70 3.18
N THR A 142 -11.96 -8.85 2.58
CA THR A 142 -10.52 -9.10 2.47
C THR A 142 -9.79 -9.02 3.82
N LYS A 143 -10.23 -8.12 4.70
CA LYS A 143 -9.70 -7.97 6.06
C LYS A 143 -10.82 -7.45 6.95
N ASP A 144 -11.24 -8.26 7.92
CA ASP A 144 -12.08 -7.75 8.99
C ASP A 144 -11.21 -6.91 9.93
N SER A 145 -11.41 -5.61 9.91
CA SER A 145 -10.69 -4.66 10.77
C SER A 145 -11.46 -4.34 12.05
N GLY A 146 -12.70 -4.79 12.18
CA GLY A 146 -13.61 -4.39 13.27
C GLY A 146 -13.98 -2.91 13.26
N ARG A 147 -13.64 -2.16 12.19
CA ARG A 147 -13.87 -0.71 12.09
C ARG A 147 -15.05 -0.39 11.18
N ALA A 148 -15.78 0.68 11.52
CA ALA A 148 -16.80 1.23 10.63
C ALA A 148 -16.16 1.75 9.32
N PRO A 149 -16.84 1.61 8.18
CA PRO A 149 -16.39 2.20 6.92
C PRO A 149 -16.31 3.72 7.01
N LEU A 150 -15.25 4.29 6.44
CA LEU A 150 -15.01 5.74 6.45
C LEU A 150 -15.92 6.50 5.47
N GLY A 151 -16.21 5.91 4.31
CA GLY A 151 -16.85 6.65 3.23
C GLY A 151 -16.06 7.90 2.81
N VAL A 152 -16.61 8.71 1.93
CA VAL A 152 -15.96 9.95 1.43
C VAL A 152 -15.74 10.95 2.58
N GLU A 153 -16.74 11.18 3.41
CA GLU A 153 -16.66 12.18 4.49
C GLU A 153 -15.63 11.79 5.56
N GLY A 154 -15.53 10.51 5.94
CA GLY A 154 -14.52 10.06 6.88
C GLY A 154 -13.08 10.29 6.38
N TYR A 155 -12.84 10.21 5.06
CA TYR A 155 -11.53 10.56 4.52
C TYR A 155 -11.22 12.05 4.62
N ARG A 156 -12.19 12.94 4.44
CA ARG A 156 -12.00 14.38 4.65
C ARG A 156 -11.57 14.69 6.08
N GLU A 157 -12.21 14.03 7.05
CA GLU A 157 -11.86 14.20 8.47
C GLU A 157 -10.45 13.67 8.78
N ILE A 158 -10.08 12.52 8.22
CA ILE A 158 -8.76 11.90 8.42
C ILE A 158 -7.65 12.74 7.76
N VAL A 159 -7.86 13.17 6.52
CA VAL A 159 -6.88 14.00 5.79
C VAL A 159 -6.64 15.33 6.53
N ALA A 160 -7.70 15.93 7.08
CA ALA A 160 -7.60 17.20 7.79
C ALA A 160 -6.71 17.16 9.05
N VAL A 161 -6.53 15.97 9.66
CA VAL A 161 -5.73 15.80 10.87
C VAL A 161 -4.39 15.11 10.61
N SER A 162 -4.19 14.48 9.46
CA SER A 162 -2.96 13.77 9.12
C SER A 162 -1.83 14.73 8.76
N GLN A 163 -0.64 14.51 9.33
CA GLN A 163 0.59 15.22 8.97
C GLN A 163 1.42 14.47 7.91
N VAL A 164 0.99 13.29 7.52
CA VAL A 164 1.62 12.48 6.47
C VAL A 164 0.61 12.11 5.39
N PRO A 165 1.06 11.73 4.18
CA PRO A 165 0.16 11.31 3.10
C PRO A 165 -0.80 10.19 3.54
N VAL A 166 -2.08 10.32 3.19
CA VAL A 166 -3.13 9.33 3.49
C VAL A 166 -3.42 8.52 2.23
N VAL A 167 -3.39 7.19 2.34
CA VAL A 167 -3.78 6.26 1.27
C VAL A 167 -5.12 5.62 1.65
N ALA A 168 -6.12 5.76 0.79
CA ALA A 168 -7.43 5.13 0.98
C ALA A 168 -7.38 3.65 0.60
N ILE A 169 -7.95 2.79 1.45
CA ILE A 169 -8.04 1.34 1.25
C ILE A 169 -9.37 0.78 1.73
N GLY A 170 -9.73 -0.40 1.25
CA GLY A 170 -10.91 -1.17 1.68
C GLY A 170 -12.05 -1.11 0.68
N ASP A 171 -11.99 -2.03 -0.29
CA ASP A 171 -12.89 -2.17 -1.43
C ASP A 171 -12.97 -0.91 -2.33
N VAL A 172 -11.85 -0.22 -2.48
CA VAL A 172 -11.70 0.88 -3.43
C VAL A 172 -11.70 0.33 -4.85
N ARG A 173 -12.44 0.99 -5.75
CA ARG A 173 -12.57 0.63 -7.17
C ARG A 173 -12.22 1.82 -8.06
N ALA A 174 -11.93 1.56 -9.33
CA ALA A 174 -11.57 2.62 -10.26
C ALA A 174 -12.65 3.73 -10.39
N GLY A 175 -13.94 3.37 -10.23
CA GLY A 175 -15.03 4.34 -10.25
C GLY A 175 -15.11 5.27 -9.03
N ASP A 176 -14.38 4.96 -7.94
CA ASP A 176 -14.34 5.77 -6.72
C ASP A 176 -13.20 6.81 -6.74
N ALA A 177 -12.32 6.71 -7.77
CA ALA A 177 -11.04 7.40 -7.76
C ALA A 177 -11.17 8.93 -7.68
N ALA A 178 -12.07 9.53 -8.46
CA ALA A 178 -12.27 10.97 -8.48
C ALA A 178 -12.83 11.48 -7.13
N ASP A 179 -13.86 10.82 -6.59
CA ASP A 179 -14.48 11.20 -5.33
C ASP A 179 -13.51 11.11 -4.16
N LEU A 180 -12.69 10.04 -4.13
CA LEU A 180 -11.66 9.88 -3.09
C LEU A 180 -10.53 10.90 -3.26
N ALA A 181 -10.05 11.16 -4.47
CA ALA A 181 -9.03 12.17 -4.72
C ALA A 181 -9.48 13.57 -4.26
N ALA A 182 -10.75 13.91 -4.49
CA ALA A 182 -11.36 15.17 -4.05
C ALA A 182 -11.42 15.34 -2.50
N THR A 183 -11.17 14.26 -1.72
CA THR A 183 -11.04 14.37 -0.27
C THR A 183 -9.66 14.84 0.19
N GLY A 184 -8.68 14.88 -0.72
CA GLY A 184 -7.28 15.20 -0.40
C GLY A 184 -6.42 13.99 -0.03
N VAL A 185 -6.90 12.74 -0.17
CA VAL A 185 -6.03 11.56 -0.02
C VAL A 185 -4.90 11.61 -1.06
N ALA A 186 -3.74 11.11 -0.68
CA ALA A 186 -2.56 11.09 -1.54
C ALA A 186 -2.57 9.91 -2.54
N GLY A 187 -3.43 8.92 -2.32
CA GLY A 187 -3.49 7.76 -3.20
C GLY A 187 -4.52 6.71 -2.80
N LEU A 188 -4.60 5.67 -3.61
CA LEU A 188 -5.60 4.61 -3.55
C LEU A 188 -4.95 3.23 -3.55
N ALA A 189 -5.13 2.47 -2.47
CA ALA A 189 -4.69 1.08 -2.39
C ALA A 189 -5.83 0.13 -2.79
N VAL A 190 -5.52 -0.72 -3.75
CA VAL A 190 -6.49 -1.66 -4.35
C VAL A 190 -5.97 -3.09 -4.26
N VAL A 191 -6.81 -4.00 -3.80
CA VAL A 191 -6.55 -5.45 -3.79
C VAL A 191 -7.33 -6.10 -4.94
N ARG A 192 -8.59 -6.44 -4.71
CA ARG A 192 -9.41 -7.24 -5.61
C ARG A 192 -9.57 -6.62 -6.99
N GLY A 193 -9.76 -5.31 -7.06
CA GLY A 193 -9.93 -4.63 -8.34
C GLY A 193 -8.78 -4.86 -9.31
N LEU A 194 -7.54 -4.93 -8.82
CA LEU A 194 -6.36 -5.25 -9.64
C LEU A 194 -6.13 -6.76 -9.76
N MET A 195 -6.26 -7.50 -8.66
CA MET A 195 -5.97 -8.95 -8.66
C MET A 195 -6.94 -9.75 -9.52
N GLU A 196 -8.19 -9.31 -9.65
CA GLU A 196 -9.25 -9.99 -10.40
C GLU A 196 -9.52 -9.33 -11.77
N ALA A 197 -8.79 -8.28 -12.12
CA ALA A 197 -8.97 -7.58 -13.39
C ALA A 197 -8.63 -8.49 -14.58
N ALA A 198 -9.45 -8.47 -15.60
CA ALA A 198 -9.12 -9.10 -16.90
C ALA A 198 -7.88 -8.45 -17.52
N ASP A 199 -7.71 -7.15 -17.32
CA ASP A 199 -6.53 -6.37 -17.70
C ASP A 199 -6.10 -5.45 -16.56
N PRO A 200 -5.11 -5.87 -15.72
CA PRO A 200 -4.58 -5.07 -14.63
C PRO A 200 -3.90 -3.76 -15.10
N GLN A 201 -3.33 -3.74 -16.30
CA GLN A 201 -2.70 -2.55 -16.87
C GLN A 201 -3.74 -1.46 -17.17
N GLU A 202 -4.80 -1.84 -17.88
CA GLU A 202 -5.89 -0.92 -18.18
C GLU A 202 -6.60 -0.46 -16.89
N TYR A 203 -6.77 -1.36 -15.93
CA TYR A 203 -7.38 -1.01 -14.64
C TYR A 203 -6.55 0.04 -13.88
N ALA A 204 -5.23 -0.14 -13.79
CA ALA A 204 -4.34 0.80 -13.14
C ALA A 204 -4.34 2.17 -13.84
N ALA A 205 -4.23 2.21 -15.16
CA ALA A 205 -4.28 3.44 -15.94
C ALA A 205 -5.60 4.19 -15.74
N ARG A 206 -6.73 3.48 -15.73
CA ARG A 206 -8.06 4.08 -15.49
C ARG A 206 -8.21 4.59 -14.05
N LEU A 207 -7.68 3.88 -13.05
CA LEU A 207 -7.67 4.33 -11.66
C LEU A 207 -6.90 5.65 -11.51
N ILE A 208 -5.73 5.74 -12.12
CA ILE A 208 -4.87 6.94 -12.10
C ILE A 208 -5.56 8.10 -12.79
N ALA A 209 -6.12 7.89 -13.98
CA ALA A 209 -6.83 8.94 -14.71
C ALA A 209 -8.00 9.51 -13.90
N GLY A 210 -8.80 8.65 -13.26
CA GLY A 210 -9.89 9.09 -12.37
C GLY A 210 -9.37 9.84 -11.14
N PHE A 211 -8.24 9.40 -10.57
CA PHE A 211 -7.61 10.09 -9.43
C PHE A 211 -7.15 11.50 -9.82
N GLU A 212 -6.47 11.65 -10.96
CA GLU A 212 -6.02 12.95 -11.47
C GLU A 212 -7.18 13.90 -11.83
N GLU A 213 -8.31 13.34 -12.27
CA GLU A 213 -9.52 14.12 -12.53
C GLU A 213 -10.09 14.71 -11.24
N GLY A 214 -10.12 13.93 -10.14
CA GLY A 214 -10.63 14.39 -8.85
C GLY A 214 -9.72 15.38 -8.11
N GLN A 215 -8.47 15.55 -8.55
CA GLN A 215 -7.53 16.54 -8.00
C GLN A 215 -7.64 17.93 -8.65
N LYS A 216 -8.40 18.07 -9.73
CA LYS A 216 -8.62 19.36 -10.42
C LYS A 216 -9.67 20.21 -9.72
#